data_9be5b7cafe0507d8a833553c2f470e41
#
_entry.id   9be5b7cafe0507d8a833553c2f470e41
#
_cell.length_a   1.000
_cell.length_b   1.000
_cell.length_c   1.000
_cell.angle_alpha   90.00
_cell.angle_beta   90.00
_cell.angle_gamma   90.00
#
_symmetry.space_group_name_H-M   'P 1'
#
loop_
_entity.id
_entity.type
_entity.pdbx_description
1 polymer ?
#
loop_
_entity_poly.entity_id
_entity_poly.type
_entity_poly.pdbx_seq_one_letter_code
_entity_poly.pdbx_strand_id
1 'polypeptide(L)'
;MKLLSLYITNLNDACLECICQGPTSCNLTYGCSQGYCGPFYISRIYWIDADKPVLPQDDPEREGAYQDCSSNYGCAKRIVERYMAKYGRDCNGDQRTTCEDYGIIHYTGGVRCDASIKGTGYYSRFSACLENKSGII
;
A
#
# COMPACT_ATOMS: atom_id res chain seq x y z
N MET A 1 10.31 -11.77 -20.37
CA MET A 1 9.58 -12.25 -19.61
C MET A 1 9.01 -11.42 -18.65
N LYS A 2 8.48 -11.62 -17.97
CA LYS A 2 8.03 -10.83 -17.18
C LYS A 2 7.83 -11.43 -15.90
N LEU A 3 8.07 -10.77 -14.96
CA LEU A 3 7.92 -11.23 -13.70
C LEU A 3 6.51 -11.20 -13.35
N LEU A 4 5.94 -12.28 -13.00
CA LEU A 4 4.54 -12.34 -12.72
C LEU A 4 4.22 -12.03 -11.28
N SER A 5 5.14 -12.23 -10.37
CA SER A 5 4.91 -11.85 -9.00
C SER A 5 6.18 -11.25 -8.45
N LEU A 6 6.02 -10.41 -7.44
CA LEU A 6 7.10 -9.72 -6.81
C LEU A 6 7.14 -10.14 -5.36
N TYR A 7 8.31 -10.60 -4.92
CA TYR A 7 8.46 -10.99 -3.53
C TYR A 7 9.19 -9.88 -2.78
N ILE A 8 8.58 -9.37 -1.73
CA ILE A 8 9.17 -8.37 -0.87
C ILE A 8 9.16 -8.95 0.53
N THR A 9 10.32 -9.00 1.16
CA THR A 9 10.46 -9.60 2.48
C THR A 9 9.47 -8.97 3.45
N ASN A 10 8.71 -9.80 4.16
CA ASN A 10 7.76 -9.38 5.18
C ASN A 10 6.56 -8.60 4.65
N LEU A 11 6.35 -8.57 3.34
CA LEU A 11 5.17 -7.95 2.77
C LEU A 11 4.29 -9.05 2.18
N ASN A 12 3.54 -9.69 3.05
CA ASN A 12 2.66 -10.79 2.65
C ASN A 12 1.20 -10.31 2.63
N ASP A 13 0.28 -11.22 2.29
CA ASP A 13 -1.12 -10.84 2.18
C ASP A 13 -1.69 -10.35 3.51
N ALA A 14 -1.25 -10.92 4.63
CA ALA A 14 -1.72 -10.47 5.93
C ALA A 14 -1.28 -9.02 6.19
N CYS A 15 -0.04 -8.70 5.84
CA CYS A 15 0.45 -7.32 5.98
C CYS A 15 -0.32 -6.37 5.07
N LEU A 16 -0.53 -6.78 3.80
CA LEU A 16 -1.25 -5.94 2.86
C LEU A 16 -2.67 -5.67 3.33
N GLU A 17 -3.31 -6.68 3.93
CA GLU A 17 -4.64 -6.46 4.49
C GLU A 17 -4.61 -5.39 5.57
N CYS A 18 -3.60 -5.41 6.43
CA CYS A 18 -3.53 -4.38 7.48
C CYS A 18 -3.25 -3.00 6.91
N ILE A 19 -2.48 -2.93 5.81
CA ILE A 19 -2.23 -1.65 5.16
C ILE A 19 -3.53 -1.06 4.60
N CYS A 20 -4.42 -1.87 4.06
CA CYS A 20 -5.70 -1.33 3.59
C CYS A 20 -6.67 -1.05 4.74
N GLN A 21 -6.52 -1.74 5.88
CA GLN A 21 -7.36 -1.42 7.04
C GLN A 21 -7.11 0.00 7.52
N GLY A 22 -5.90 0.49 7.36
CA GLY A 22 -5.56 1.83 7.84
C GLY A 22 -6.42 2.93 7.24
N PRO A 23 -6.42 3.09 5.91
CA PRO A 23 -7.11 4.23 5.32
C PRO A 23 -8.62 4.06 5.14
N THR A 24 -9.09 2.86 4.81
CA THR A 24 -10.49 2.69 4.42
C THR A 24 -11.17 1.50 5.10
N SER A 25 -10.52 0.87 6.07
CA SER A 25 -11.00 -0.39 6.64
C SER A 25 -11.19 -1.45 5.55
N CYS A 26 -10.32 -1.41 4.53
CA CYS A 26 -10.35 -2.31 3.39
C CYS A 26 -11.69 -2.28 2.65
N ASN A 27 -12.26 -1.09 2.51
CA ASN A 27 -13.53 -0.96 1.81
C ASN A 27 -13.33 -1.20 0.32
N LEU A 28 -13.75 -2.36 -0.17
CA LEU A 28 -13.49 -2.76 -1.55
C LEU A 28 -14.30 -1.97 -2.56
N THR A 29 -15.31 -1.22 -2.11
CA THR A 29 -16.13 -0.42 -2.99
C THR A 29 -15.90 1.07 -2.78
N TYR A 30 -14.72 1.42 -2.23
CA TYR A 30 -14.47 2.81 -1.86
C TYR A 30 -14.55 3.79 -3.02
N GLY A 31 -14.06 3.39 -4.19
CA GLY A 31 -14.02 4.29 -5.33
C GLY A 31 -12.93 5.35 -5.15
N CYS A 32 -13.20 6.56 -5.62
CA CYS A 32 -12.23 7.66 -5.53
C CYS A 32 -12.84 8.82 -4.78
N SER A 33 -12.03 9.46 -3.93
CA SER A 33 -12.49 10.59 -3.14
C SER A 33 -11.28 11.44 -2.77
N GLN A 34 -11.39 12.74 -2.99
CA GLN A 34 -10.37 13.70 -2.58
C GLN A 34 -8.98 13.39 -3.13
N GLY A 35 -8.91 12.85 -4.33
CA GLY A 35 -7.64 12.58 -4.97
C GLY A 35 -7.02 11.25 -4.65
N TYR A 36 -7.76 10.35 -4.01
CA TYR A 36 -7.28 9.03 -3.63
C TYR A 36 -8.30 7.98 -4.03
N CYS A 37 -7.84 6.80 -4.40
CA CYS A 37 -8.71 5.77 -4.95
C CYS A 37 -8.48 4.41 -4.32
N GLY A 38 -9.58 3.66 -4.16
CA GLY A 38 -9.56 2.26 -3.81
C GLY A 38 -9.33 1.98 -2.34
N PRO A 39 -9.33 0.69 -1.98
CA PRO A 39 -9.21 0.32 -0.57
C PRO A 39 -7.89 0.70 0.07
N PHE A 40 -6.82 0.83 -0.72
CA PHE A 40 -5.53 1.28 -0.19
C PHE A 40 -5.39 2.81 -0.23
N TYR A 41 -6.37 3.51 -0.76
CA TYR A 41 -6.41 4.98 -0.78
C TYR A 41 -5.19 5.55 -1.49
N ILE A 42 -5.03 5.17 -2.76
CA ILE A 42 -3.82 5.44 -3.52
C ILE A 42 -3.98 6.73 -4.32
N SER A 43 -3.01 7.63 -4.21
CA SER A 43 -2.99 8.85 -5.02
C SER A 43 -2.37 8.55 -6.39
N ARG A 44 -2.58 9.48 -7.33
CA ARG A 44 -1.98 9.33 -8.65
C ARG A 44 -0.45 9.36 -8.57
N ILE A 45 0.12 10.20 -7.72
CA ILE A 45 1.57 10.27 -7.57
C ILE A 45 2.13 8.96 -7.02
N TYR A 46 1.45 8.36 -6.06
CA TYR A 46 1.86 7.06 -5.52
C TYR A 46 1.87 6.02 -6.65
N TRP A 47 0.81 6.02 -7.46
CA TRP A 47 0.70 5.08 -8.58
C TRP A 47 1.82 5.29 -9.60
N ILE A 48 2.13 6.56 -9.92
CA ILE A 48 3.22 6.87 -10.85
C ILE A 48 4.55 6.38 -10.29
N ASP A 49 4.79 6.63 -9.01
CA ASP A 49 6.03 6.18 -8.36
C ASP A 49 6.14 4.66 -8.33
N ALA A 50 5.03 3.97 -8.37
CA ALA A 50 5.01 2.51 -8.41
C ALA A 50 5.11 1.97 -9.85
N ASP A 51 5.42 2.84 -10.83
CA ASP A 51 5.60 2.50 -12.23
C ASP A 51 4.29 2.16 -12.94
N LYS A 52 3.20 2.76 -12.49
CA LYS A 52 1.92 2.74 -13.20
C LYS A 52 1.40 1.34 -13.51
N PRO A 53 1.24 0.45 -12.51
CA PRO A 53 0.61 -0.84 -12.78
C PRO A 53 -0.82 -0.64 -13.25
N VAL A 54 -1.29 -1.52 -14.13
CA VAL A 54 -2.64 -1.43 -14.67
C VAL A 54 -3.28 -2.82 -14.71
N LEU A 55 -4.58 -2.85 -14.91
CA LEU A 55 -5.30 -4.09 -15.09
C LEU A 55 -4.80 -4.81 -16.36
N PRO A 56 -5.00 -6.13 -16.44
CA PRO A 56 -4.55 -6.86 -17.63
C PRO A 56 -5.09 -6.22 -18.89
N GLN A 57 -4.19 -6.04 -19.86
CA GLN A 57 -4.52 -5.51 -21.18
C GLN A 57 -4.91 -4.04 -21.20
N ASP A 58 -4.77 -3.36 -20.08
CA ASP A 58 -5.03 -1.92 -20.04
C ASP A 58 -3.76 -1.16 -20.42
N ASP A 59 -3.93 0.13 -20.66
CA ASP A 59 -2.85 1.01 -21.11
C ASP A 59 -2.61 2.04 -20.00
N PRO A 60 -1.40 2.12 -19.46
CA PRO A 60 -1.15 3.10 -18.37
C PRO A 60 -1.34 4.54 -18.82
N GLU A 61 -1.36 4.80 -20.12
CA GLU A 61 -1.63 6.15 -20.58
C GLU A 61 -3.11 6.43 -20.81
N ARG A 62 -3.98 5.44 -20.61
CA ARG A 62 -5.41 5.63 -20.78
C ARG A 62 -5.94 6.46 -19.62
N GLU A 63 -6.81 7.42 -19.94
CA GLU A 63 -7.49 8.15 -18.90
C GLU A 63 -8.35 7.18 -18.12
N GLY A 64 -8.20 7.12 -16.82
CA GLY A 64 -8.92 6.17 -15.98
C GLY A 64 -8.13 4.95 -15.59
N ALA A 65 -6.95 4.73 -16.19
CA ALA A 65 -6.17 3.53 -15.87
C ALA A 65 -5.78 3.49 -14.39
N TYR A 66 -5.36 4.61 -13.83
CA TYR A 66 -5.00 4.70 -12.43
C TYR A 66 -6.20 4.38 -11.53
N GLN A 67 -7.35 4.99 -11.83
CA GLN A 67 -8.54 4.78 -11.01
C GLN A 67 -9.00 3.32 -11.05
N ASP A 68 -8.96 2.72 -12.23
CA ASP A 68 -9.45 1.36 -12.38
C ASP A 68 -8.54 0.35 -11.67
N CYS A 69 -7.23 0.53 -11.76
CA CYS A 69 -6.31 -0.36 -11.05
C CYS A 69 -6.42 -0.16 -9.55
N SER A 70 -6.45 1.09 -9.09
CA SER A 70 -6.50 1.39 -7.67
C SER A 70 -7.78 0.87 -7.01
N SER A 71 -8.87 0.80 -7.77
CA SER A 71 -10.15 0.34 -7.24
C SER A 71 -10.31 -1.17 -7.30
N ASN A 72 -9.40 -1.89 -7.94
CA ASN A 72 -9.41 -3.34 -8.00
C ASN A 72 -8.41 -3.86 -6.98
N TYR A 73 -8.85 -4.72 -6.06
CA TYR A 73 -7.98 -5.10 -4.95
C TYR A 73 -6.68 -5.75 -5.41
N GLY A 74 -6.78 -6.69 -6.35
CA GLY A 74 -5.57 -7.36 -6.83
C GLY A 74 -4.60 -6.43 -7.54
N CYS A 75 -5.13 -5.52 -8.35
CA CYS A 75 -4.30 -4.55 -9.03
C CYS A 75 -3.70 -3.55 -8.05
N ALA A 76 -4.50 -3.11 -7.08
CA ALA A 76 -4.03 -2.17 -6.06
C ALA A 76 -2.93 -2.80 -5.21
N LYS A 77 -3.03 -4.10 -4.90
CA LYS A 77 -1.95 -4.78 -4.19
C LYS A 77 -0.64 -4.67 -4.97
N ARG A 78 -0.69 -4.83 -6.29
CA ARG A 78 0.52 -4.71 -7.08
C ARG A 78 1.10 -3.31 -7.03
N ILE A 79 0.23 -2.29 -6.97
CA ILE A 79 0.72 -0.92 -6.81
C ILE A 79 1.50 -0.80 -5.51
N VAL A 80 0.94 -1.30 -4.41
CA VAL A 80 1.60 -1.20 -3.11
C VAL A 80 2.91 -2.00 -3.12
N GLU A 81 2.89 -3.20 -3.68
CA GLU A 81 4.09 -4.03 -3.72
C GLU A 81 5.21 -3.34 -4.50
N ARG A 82 4.89 -2.76 -5.64
CA ARG A 82 5.91 -2.08 -6.43
C ARG A 82 6.42 -0.83 -5.74
N TYR A 83 5.53 -0.11 -5.07
CA TYR A 83 5.95 1.05 -4.30
C TYR A 83 6.93 0.62 -3.20
N MET A 84 6.64 -0.46 -2.51
CA MET A 84 7.51 -0.91 -1.43
C MET A 84 8.80 -1.55 -1.95
N ALA A 85 8.78 -2.10 -3.15
CA ALA A 85 10.02 -2.55 -3.76
C ALA A 85 11.00 -1.39 -3.95
N LYS A 86 10.46 -0.19 -4.19
CA LYS A 86 11.29 0.98 -4.41
C LYS A 86 11.66 1.68 -3.11
N TYR A 87 10.73 1.75 -2.17
CA TYR A 87 10.91 2.60 -0.98
C TYR A 87 10.98 1.85 0.34
N GLY A 88 10.80 0.53 0.34
CA GLY A 88 10.77 -0.22 1.59
C GLY A 88 12.09 -0.15 2.32
N ARG A 89 12.04 0.14 3.63
CA ARG A 89 13.22 0.20 4.45
C ARG A 89 12.82 0.26 5.92
N ASP A 90 13.83 0.17 6.79
CA ASP A 90 13.60 0.28 8.22
C ASP A 90 13.30 1.73 8.56
N CYS A 91 12.07 2.00 8.96
CA CYS A 91 11.64 3.37 9.28
C CYS A 91 11.63 3.64 10.77
N ASN A 92 11.51 2.61 11.59
CA ASN A 92 11.42 2.82 13.04
C ASN A 92 12.73 2.55 13.77
N GLY A 93 13.80 2.23 13.04
CA GLY A 93 15.12 2.11 13.64
C GLY A 93 15.38 0.83 14.39
N ASP A 94 14.57 -0.21 14.18
CA ASP A 94 14.74 -1.46 14.94
C ASP A 94 15.63 -2.45 14.19
N GLN A 95 16.28 -2.03 13.10
CA GLN A 95 17.21 -2.84 12.33
C GLN A 95 16.54 -3.93 11.50
N ARG A 96 15.22 -3.84 11.31
CA ARG A 96 14.48 -4.81 10.52
C ARG A 96 13.43 -4.09 9.71
N THR A 97 13.13 -4.60 8.53
CA THR A 97 12.04 -4.06 7.71
C THR A 97 10.85 -5.00 7.84
N THR A 98 9.82 -4.53 8.51
CA THR A 98 8.64 -5.35 8.82
C THR A 98 7.40 -4.65 8.30
N CYS A 99 6.25 -5.28 8.54
CA CYS A 99 4.98 -4.70 8.12
C CYS A 99 4.76 -3.32 8.73
N GLU A 100 5.22 -3.09 9.94
CA GLU A 100 5.06 -1.77 10.52
C GLU A 100 5.76 -0.71 9.68
N ASP A 101 6.94 -1.01 9.16
CA ASP A 101 7.66 -0.07 8.30
C ASP A 101 6.87 0.20 7.03
N TYR A 102 6.33 -0.84 6.41
CA TYR A 102 5.55 -0.67 5.19
C TYR A 102 4.29 0.15 5.43
N GLY A 103 3.62 -0.07 6.55
CA GLY A 103 2.45 0.72 6.88
C GLY A 103 2.77 2.19 7.08
N ILE A 104 3.91 2.48 7.71
CA ILE A 104 4.35 3.85 7.89
C ILE A 104 4.67 4.49 6.54
N ILE A 105 5.40 3.77 5.69
CA ILE A 105 5.76 4.28 4.37
C ILE A 105 4.50 4.57 3.54
N HIS A 106 3.52 3.69 3.63
CA HIS A 106 2.28 3.86 2.87
C HIS A 106 1.59 5.17 3.25
N TYR A 107 1.61 5.52 4.52
CA TYR A 107 0.95 6.74 5.00
C TYR A 107 1.79 7.98 4.72
N THR A 108 3.09 7.91 4.99
CA THR A 108 3.94 9.11 4.95
C THR A 108 4.55 9.38 3.58
N GLY A 109 4.59 8.36 2.72
CA GLY A 109 5.31 8.46 1.46
C GLY A 109 6.73 7.97 1.60
N GLY A 110 7.35 7.69 0.47
CA GLY A 110 8.60 6.97 0.43
C GLY A 110 9.78 7.68 1.05
N VAL A 111 9.74 9.01 1.15
CA VAL A 111 10.90 9.75 1.64
C VAL A 111 10.75 10.31 3.04
N ARG A 112 9.58 10.15 3.67
CA ARG A 112 9.31 10.78 4.95
C ARG A 112 8.94 9.80 6.04
N CYS A 113 9.38 8.55 5.97
CA CYS A 113 8.89 7.53 6.88
C CYS A 113 9.44 7.65 8.31
N ASP A 114 10.29 8.62 8.56
CA ASP A 114 10.79 8.84 9.91
C ASP A 114 9.82 9.64 10.78
N ALA A 115 8.73 10.16 10.20
CA ALA A 115 7.76 10.93 10.98
C ALA A 115 6.85 9.99 11.76
N SER A 116 6.49 10.38 12.98
CA SER A 116 5.58 9.57 13.79
C SER A 116 4.16 9.73 13.29
N ILE A 117 3.43 8.62 13.19
CA ILE A 117 2.03 8.64 12.76
C ILE A 117 1.11 8.09 13.85
N LYS A 118 1.60 7.96 15.07
CA LYS A 118 0.88 7.24 16.10
C LYS A 118 -0.41 7.92 16.56
N GLY A 119 -0.57 9.18 16.32
CA GLY A 119 -1.79 9.88 16.71
C GLY A 119 -2.89 9.86 15.66
N THR A 120 -2.70 9.16 14.55
CA THR A 120 -3.65 9.19 13.44
C THR A 120 -4.64 8.04 13.52
N GLY A 121 -5.82 8.25 12.95
CA GLY A 121 -6.78 7.16 12.82
C GLY A 121 -6.26 6.04 11.94
N TYR A 122 -5.49 6.39 10.92
CA TYR A 122 -4.83 5.39 10.10
C TYR A 122 -4.01 4.42 10.95
N TYR A 123 -3.12 4.96 11.76
CA TYR A 123 -2.25 4.11 12.57
C TYR A 123 -3.05 3.28 13.57
N SER A 124 -4.08 3.86 14.14
CA SER A 124 -4.93 3.14 15.09
C SER A 124 -5.53 1.90 14.45
N ARG A 125 -6.09 2.02 13.27
CA ARG A 125 -6.69 0.87 12.58
C ARG A 125 -5.63 -0.10 12.07
N PHE A 126 -4.53 0.43 11.56
CA PHE A 126 -3.43 -0.40 11.05
C PHE A 126 -2.82 -1.23 12.18
N SER A 127 -2.50 -0.59 13.30
CA SER A 127 -1.84 -1.30 14.39
C SER A 127 -2.79 -2.30 15.06
N ALA A 128 -4.07 -2.00 15.15
CA ALA A 128 -5.03 -2.96 15.68
C ALA A 128 -5.09 -4.21 14.81
N CYS A 129 -5.02 -4.03 13.50
CA CYS A 129 -4.98 -5.15 12.57
C CYS A 129 -3.72 -5.99 12.80
N LEU A 130 -2.57 -5.35 12.96
CA LEU A 130 -1.32 -6.07 13.22
C LEU A 130 -1.40 -6.87 14.50
N GLU A 131 -1.99 -6.31 15.54
CA GLU A 131 -2.13 -7.03 16.81
C GLU A 131 -2.99 -8.27 16.65
N ASN A 132 -4.08 -8.16 15.87
CA ASN A 132 -4.94 -9.30 15.63
C ASN A 132 -4.26 -10.39 14.83
N LYS A 133 -3.24 -10.04 14.05
CA LYS A 133 -2.51 -11.01 13.25
C LYS A 133 -1.16 -11.35 13.85
N SER A 134 -0.96 -11.00 15.09
CA SER A 134 0.30 -11.25 15.79
C SER A 134 0.65 -12.72 15.70
N GLY A 135 1.87 -13.02 15.32
CA GLY A 135 2.30 -14.40 15.10
C GLY A 135 2.09 -14.86 13.67
N ILE A 136 1.33 -14.13 12.86
CA ILE A 136 1.09 -14.49 11.47
C ILE A 136 1.99 -13.67 10.56
N ILE A 137 2.18 -12.44 10.88
CA ILE A 137 3.04 -11.56 10.11
C ILE A 137 4.22 -11.11 10.98
#